data_036be4e5ed6c5082d0d52ea43d78dbee
#
_entry.id   036be4e5ed6c5082d0d52ea43d78dbee
#
_cell.length_a   1.000
_cell.length_b   1.000
_cell.length_c   1.000
_cell.angle_alpha   90.00
_cell.angle_beta   90.00
_cell.angle_gamma   90.00
#
_symmetry.space_group_name_H-M   'P 1'
#
loop_
_entity.id
_entity.type
_entity.pdbx_description
1 polymer ?
#
loop_
_entity_poly.entity_id
_entity_poly.type
_entity_poly.pdbx_seq_one_letter_code
_entity_poly.pdbx_strand_id
1 'polypeptide(L)'
;MSISARTLLGRYAVAWLYLAAFVIAEVAYAALPPHNQSAVLQWASTNVVNLRHDPVGSLAASMFIPPAFGTSWPALIALALFGANRVLGNWRTAVVCAAGHVIGTLVSEGIVDYRVTHGLLPASDTRILDVGPSYIVVSAIAVAVLYGSWPARVAATLDLAALVFVGHIFSGLSTLDVAAVGHTAAITVAVLLGGLLAWQLRRSRPLQRDGVPQALLDGPDDGRAAG
;
A
#
# COMPACT_ATOMS: atom_id res chain seq x y z
N MET A 1 -26.42 15.54 6.89
CA MET A 1 -25.16 16.25 7.24
C MET A 1 -24.23 16.18 6.04
N SER A 2 -23.95 17.28 5.36
CA SER A 2 -22.97 17.33 4.26
C SER A 2 -21.56 17.34 4.86
N ILE A 3 -20.77 16.30 4.57
CA ILE A 3 -19.37 16.27 4.96
C ILE A 3 -18.63 17.30 4.07
N SER A 4 -17.92 18.24 4.70
CA SER A 4 -17.14 19.25 3.99
C SER A 4 -16.05 18.59 3.12
N ALA A 5 -15.79 19.11 1.91
CA ALA A 5 -14.71 18.63 1.05
C ALA A 5 -13.34 18.67 1.75
N ARG A 6 -13.08 19.68 2.59
CA ARG A 6 -11.86 19.77 3.41
C ARG A 6 -11.72 18.59 4.37
N THR A 7 -12.81 18.13 4.98
CA THR A 7 -12.83 16.98 5.89
C THR A 7 -12.52 15.69 5.14
N LEU A 8 -13.05 15.50 3.92
CA LEU A 8 -12.77 14.33 3.08
C LEU A 8 -11.32 14.32 2.60
N LEU A 9 -10.80 15.46 2.13
CA LEU A 9 -9.40 15.57 1.72
C LEU A 9 -8.45 15.25 2.87
N GLY A 10 -8.66 15.83 4.05
CA GLY A 10 -7.82 15.55 5.22
C GLY A 10 -7.89 14.09 5.68
N ARG A 11 -9.09 13.48 5.61
CA ARG A 11 -9.29 12.08 6.01
C ARG A 11 -8.55 11.08 5.12
N TYR A 12 -8.39 11.38 3.85
CA TYR A 12 -7.76 10.52 2.84
C TYR A 12 -6.51 11.16 2.22
N ALA A 13 -5.82 12.01 2.98
CA ALA A 13 -4.71 12.81 2.47
C ALA A 13 -3.61 11.95 1.83
N VAL A 14 -3.24 10.83 2.46
CA VAL A 14 -2.20 9.93 1.93
C VAL A 14 -2.62 9.30 0.60
N ALA A 15 -3.87 8.85 0.49
CA ALA A 15 -4.37 8.27 -0.75
C ALA A 15 -4.40 9.32 -1.88
N TRP A 16 -4.88 10.55 -1.59
CA TRP A 16 -4.90 11.63 -2.56
C TRP A 16 -3.51 12.08 -2.99
N LEU A 17 -2.59 12.27 -2.02
CA LEU A 17 -1.23 12.71 -2.32
C LEU A 17 -0.46 11.70 -3.15
N TYR A 18 -0.57 10.40 -2.80
CA TYR A 18 0.09 9.36 -3.56
C TYR A 18 -0.49 9.24 -4.98
N LEU A 19 -1.81 9.23 -5.12
CA LEU A 19 -2.47 9.15 -6.42
C LEU A 19 -2.10 10.35 -7.31
N ALA A 20 -2.14 11.56 -6.76
CA ALA A 20 -1.76 12.76 -7.49
C ALA A 20 -0.29 12.72 -7.93
N ALA A 21 0.62 12.35 -7.02
CA ALA A 21 2.05 12.22 -7.33
C ALA A 21 2.30 11.15 -8.41
N PHE A 22 1.60 10.00 -8.32
CA PHE A 22 1.70 8.95 -9.33
C PHE A 22 1.23 9.44 -10.71
N VAL A 23 0.04 10.06 -10.79
CA VAL A 23 -0.49 10.57 -12.07
C VAL A 23 0.43 11.64 -12.67
N ILE A 24 0.97 12.54 -11.84
CA ILE A 24 1.94 13.55 -12.30
C ILE A 24 3.20 12.88 -12.86
N ALA A 25 3.74 11.89 -12.14
CA ALA A 25 4.93 11.15 -12.58
C ALA A 25 4.66 10.36 -13.86
N GLU A 26 3.51 9.71 -13.98
CA GLU A 26 3.09 8.97 -15.17
C GLU A 26 2.99 9.89 -16.39
N VAL A 27 2.33 11.05 -16.24
CA VAL A 27 2.21 12.04 -17.34
C VAL A 27 3.57 12.60 -17.72
N ALA A 28 4.42 12.94 -16.73
CA ALA A 28 5.76 13.43 -16.97
C ALA A 28 6.63 12.39 -17.70
N TYR A 29 6.57 11.13 -17.24
CA TYR A 29 7.28 10.01 -17.87
C TYR A 29 6.82 9.78 -19.31
N ALA A 30 5.51 9.82 -19.56
CA ALA A 30 4.94 9.65 -20.90
C ALA A 30 5.35 10.76 -21.90
N ALA A 31 5.59 11.96 -21.39
CA ALA A 31 6.03 13.09 -22.20
C ALA A 31 7.51 13.01 -22.64
N LEU A 32 8.29 12.06 -22.05
CA LEU A 32 9.71 11.91 -22.39
C LEU A 32 9.89 11.19 -23.74
N PRO A 33 10.96 11.52 -24.48
CA PRO A 33 11.40 10.72 -25.63
C PRO A 33 11.72 9.27 -25.22
N PRO A 34 11.54 8.27 -26.11
CA PRO A 34 11.69 6.85 -25.75
C PRO A 34 13.06 6.50 -25.11
N HIS A 35 14.15 7.09 -25.57
CA HIS A 35 15.47 6.83 -24.98
C HIS A 35 15.59 7.37 -23.54
N ASN A 36 14.94 8.50 -23.23
CA ASN A 36 14.90 9.05 -21.89
C ASN A 36 13.99 8.21 -20.98
N GLN A 37 12.88 7.68 -21.51
CA GLN A 37 12.03 6.74 -20.75
C GLN A 37 12.83 5.52 -20.31
N SER A 38 13.63 4.92 -21.21
CA SER A 38 14.50 3.78 -20.86
C SER A 38 15.53 4.14 -19.79
N ALA A 39 16.14 5.33 -19.87
CA ALA A 39 17.09 5.80 -18.89
C ALA A 39 16.43 6.01 -17.51
N VAL A 40 15.23 6.59 -17.48
CA VAL A 40 14.45 6.79 -16.24
C VAL A 40 14.04 5.44 -15.63
N LEU A 41 13.58 4.48 -16.43
CA LEU A 41 13.26 3.14 -15.95
C LEU A 41 14.47 2.47 -15.30
N GLN A 42 15.62 2.53 -15.94
CA GLN A 42 16.84 1.94 -15.42
C GLN A 42 17.32 2.60 -14.13
N TRP A 43 17.26 3.93 -14.08
CA TRP A 43 17.63 4.68 -12.87
C TRP A 43 16.64 4.45 -11.71
N ALA A 44 15.34 4.42 -11.99
CA ALA A 44 14.30 4.24 -10.97
C ALA A 44 14.15 2.79 -10.50
N SER A 45 14.71 1.82 -11.23
CA SER A 45 14.61 0.40 -10.86
C SER A 45 15.23 0.10 -9.51
N THR A 46 14.54 -0.67 -8.68
CA THR A 46 15.04 -1.18 -7.39
C THR A 46 15.91 -2.42 -7.54
N ASN A 47 16.58 -2.63 -8.68
CA ASN A 47 17.47 -3.76 -8.88
C ASN A 47 18.70 -3.72 -7.94
N VAL A 48 19.38 -4.85 -7.80
CA VAL A 48 20.55 -5.01 -6.90
C VAL A 48 21.60 -3.92 -7.07
N VAL A 49 21.89 -3.53 -8.33
CA VAL A 49 22.93 -2.51 -8.61
C VAL A 49 22.51 -1.15 -8.07
N ASN A 50 21.30 -0.72 -8.34
CA ASN A 50 20.80 0.58 -7.90
C ASN A 50 20.64 0.63 -6.38
N LEU A 51 20.16 -0.45 -5.76
CA LEU A 51 20.06 -0.53 -4.30
C LEU A 51 21.42 -0.43 -3.59
N ARG A 52 22.50 -0.86 -4.24
CA ARG A 52 23.86 -0.70 -3.70
C ARG A 52 24.40 0.72 -3.85
N HIS A 53 23.99 1.44 -4.89
CA HIS A 53 24.48 2.79 -5.18
C HIS A 53 23.63 3.91 -4.61
N ASP A 54 22.31 3.82 -4.78
CA ASP A 54 21.34 4.81 -4.30
C ASP A 54 20.05 4.11 -3.85
N PRO A 55 20.04 3.46 -2.68
CA PRO A 55 18.88 2.74 -2.19
C PRO A 55 17.66 3.64 -1.95
N VAL A 56 17.89 4.86 -1.48
CA VAL A 56 16.78 5.79 -1.18
C VAL A 56 16.16 6.34 -2.45
N GLY A 57 16.99 6.76 -3.40
CA GLY A 57 16.51 7.29 -4.68
C GLY A 57 15.76 6.24 -5.49
N SER A 58 16.31 5.02 -5.63
CA SER A 58 15.65 3.93 -6.36
C SER A 58 14.34 3.49 -5.70
N LEU A 59 14.31 3.30 -4.37
CA LEU A 59 13.07 2.99 -3.64
C LEU A 59 12.02 4.09 -3.78
N ALA A 60 12.43 5.37 -3.70
CA ALA A 60 11.50 6.48 -3.83
C ALA A 60 10.99 6.68 -5.26
N ALA A 61 11.85 6.49 -6.27
CA ALA A 61 11.48 6.69 -7.66
C ALA A 61 10.64 5.53 -8.23
N SER A 62 11.02 4.28 -7.91
CA SER A 62 10.36 3.08 -8.46
C SER A 62 8.86 3.05 -8.23
N MET A 63 8.39 3.49 -7.09
CA MET A 63 6.98 3.42 -6.72
C MET A 63 6.08 4.38 -7.53
N PHE A 64 6.65 5.32 -8.29
CA PHE A 64 5.93 6.27 -9.12
C PHE A 64 6.07 6.04 -10.62
N ILE A 65 6.95 5.15 -11.07
CA ILE A 65 7.15 4.87 -12.49
C ILE A 65 6.33 3.64 -12.89
N PRO A 66 5.36 3.76 -13.81
CA PRO A 66 4.57 2.62 -14.24
C PRO A 66 5.42 1.66 -15.08
N PRO A 67 5.26 0.34 -14.89
CA PRO A 67 5.96 -0.65 -15.71
C PRO A 67 5.49 -0.66 -17.17
N ALA A 68 4.27 -0.21 -17.42
CA ALA A 68 3.71 0.00 -18.74
C ALA A 68 2.75 1.19 -18.72
N PHE A 69 2.85 2.05 -19.73
CA PHE A 69 2.02 3.24 -19.85
C PHE A 69 0.58 2.91 -20.32
N GLY A 70 -0.38 3.75 -19.92
CA GLY A 70 -1.79 3.64 -20.37
C GLY A 70 -2.57 2.55 -19.67
N THR A 71 -2.12 2.15 -18.51
CA THR A 71 -2.75 1.10 -17.71
C THR A 71 -3.82 1.64 -16.77
N SER A 72 -4.55 0.72 -16.13
CA SER A 72 -5.52 1.01 -15.09
C SER A 72 -4.89 1.38 -13.71
N TRP A 73 -3.57 1.65 -13.65
CA TRP A 73 -2.86 1.92 -12.40
C TRP A 73 -3.51 3.00 -11.52
N PRO A 74 -3.93 4.17 -12.05
CA PRO A 74 -4.60 5.16 -11.20
C PRO A 74 -5.88 4.64 -10.55
N ALA A 75 -6.65 3.80 -11.24
CA ALA A 75 -7.86 3.20 -10.69
C ALA A 75 -7.53 2.14 -9.62
N LEU A 76 -6.56 1.25 -9.88
CA LEU A 76 -6.09 0.24 -8.94
C LEU A 76 -5.54 0.90 -7.67
N ILE A 77 -4.70 1.93 -7.82
CA ILE A 77 -4.15 2.72 -6.71
C ILE A 77 -5.27 3.37 -5.89
N ALA A 78 -6.26 3.98 -6.57
CA ALA A 78 -7.37 4.62 -5.89
C ALA A 78 -8.16 3.60 -5.05
N LEU A 79 -8.63 2.50 -5.65
CA LEU A 79 -9.40 1.48 -4.96
C LEU A 79 -8.64 0.91 -3.76
N ALA A 80 -7.37 0.53 -3.95
CA ALA A 80 -6.53 -0.04 -2.90
C ALA A 80 -6.28 0.94 -1.75
N LEU A 81 -5.75 2.13 -2.06
CA LEU A 81 -5.33 3.10 -1.04
C LEU A 81 -6.50 3.72 -0.29
N PHE A 82 -7.60 4.09 -0.96
CA PHE A 82 -8.78 4.60 -0.25
C PHE A 82 -9.40 3.52 0.63
N GLY A 83 -9.39 2.26 0.18
CA GLY A 83 -9.81 1.11 0.98
C GLY A 83 -8.99 0.95 2.26
N ALA A 84 -7.66 0.88 2.15
CA ALA A 84 -6.75 0.76 3.28
C ALA A 84 -6.81 1.99 4.20
N ASN A 85 -6.83 3.20 3.64
CA ASN A 85 -6.87 4.45 4.40
C ASN A 85 -8.16 4.58 5.23
N ARG A 86 -9.27 4.06 4.73
CA ARG A 86 -10.54 3.99 5.48
C ARG A 86 -10.42 3.16 6.75
N VAL A 87 -9.59 2.11 6.72
CA VAL A 87 -9.38 1.17 7.83
C VAL A 87 -8.39 1.72 8.85
N LEU A 88 -7.22 2.13 8.37
CA LEU A 88 -6.06 2.45 9.20
C LEU A 88 -5.89 3.95 9.48
N GLY A 89 -6.48 4.81 8.64
CA GLY A 89 -6.17 6.25 8.60
C GLY A 89 -4.84 6.55 7.89
N ASN A 90 -4.53 7.85 7.73
CA ASN A 90 -3.44 8.30 6.87
C ASN A 90 -2.07 7.69 7.22
N TRP A 91 -1.53 7.99 8.40
CA TRP A 91 -0.15 7.65 8.71
C TRP A 91 0.10 6.12 8.77
N ARG A 92 -0.89 5.35 9.25
CA ARG A 92 -0.75 3.88 9.32
C ARG A 92 -0.80 3.24 7.93
N THR A 93 -1.63 3.77 7.04
CA THR A 93 -1.63 3.36 5.63
C THR A 93 -0.29 3.64 4.98
N ALA A 94 0.27 4.84 5.17
CA ALA A 94 1.59 5.18 4.66
C ALA A 94 2.66 4.22 5.18
N VAL A 95 2.66 3.93 6.49
CA VAL A 95 3.64 3.00 7.11
C VAL A 95 3.51 1.59 6.55
N VAL A 96 2.29 1.05 6.44
CA VAL A 96 2.10 -0.32 5.92
C VAL A 96 2.53 -0.42 4.46
N CYS A 97 2.14 0.55 3.63
CA CYS A 97 2.48 0.56 2.21
C CYS A 97 3.98 0.77 1.99
N ALA A 98 4.61 1.69 2.73
CA ALA A 98 6.05 1.90 2.66
C ALA A 98 6.83 0.67 3.15
N ALA A 99 6.42 0.05 4.26
CA ALA A 99 7.03 -1.17 4.76
C ALA A 99 6.89 -2.33 3.77
N GLY A 100 5.72 -2.51 3.16
CA GLY A 100 5.50 -3.51 2.13
C GLY A 100 6.37 -3.28 0.91
N HIS A 101 6.50 -2.03 0.44
CA HIS A 101 7.38 -1.69 -0.67
C HIS A 101 8.85 -1.95 -0.35
N VAL A 102 9.34 -1.42 0.76
CA VAL A 102 10.76 -1.57 1.14
C VAL A 102 11.11 -3.03 1.40
N ILE A 103 10.31 -3.75 2.20
CA ILE A 103 10.62 -5.14 2.57
C ILE A 103 10.40 -6.06 1.37
N GLY A 104 9.34 -5.83 0.56
CA GLY A 104 9.11 -6.56 -0.68
C GLY A 104 10.33 -6.49 -1.60
N THR A 105 10.82 -5.28 -1.87
CA THR A 105 12.03 -5.03 -2.66
C THR A 105 13.27 -5.70 -2.05
N LEU A 106 13.54 -5.49 -0.76
CA LEU A 106 14.75 -6.02 -0.12
C LEU A 106 14.76 -7.55 -0.09
N VAL A 107 13.60 -8.20 0.05
CA VAL A 107 13.49 -9.66 0.02
C VAL A 107 13.70 -10.18 -1.40
N SER A 108 13.04 -9.62 -2.41
CA SER A 108 13.15 -10.08 -3.79
C SER A 108 14.56 -9.86 -4.35
N GLU A 109 15.09 -8.65 -4.22
CA GLU A 109 16.43 -8.33 -4.70
C GLU A 109 17.55 -9.00 -3.89
N GLY A 110 17.34 -9.21 -2.59
CA GLY A 110 18.24 -9.98 -1.75
C GLY A 110 18.36 -11.45 -2.19
N ILE A 111 17.27 -12.05 -2.66
CA ILE A 111 17.28 -13.40 -3.25
C ILE A 111 18.04 -13.41 -4.58
N VAL A 112 17.84 -12.40 -5.43
CA VAL A 112 18.62 -12.27 -6.68
C VAL A 112 20.10 -12.14 -6.39
N ASP A 113 20.46 -11.23 -5.50
CA ASP A 113 21.86 -11.01 -5.10
C ASP A 113 22.52 -12.29 -4.56
N TYR A 114 21.83 -12.99 -3.67
CA TYR A 114 22.29 -14.28 -3.16
C TYR A 114 22.49 -15.30 -4.29
N ARG A 115 21.53 -15.45 -5.21
CA ARG A 115 21.61 -16.43 -6.31
C ARG A 115 22.71 -16.09 -7.31
N VAL A 116 22.93 -14.81 -7.62
CA VAL A 116 24.01 -14.36 -8.49
C VAL A 116 25.37 -14.63 -7.84
N THR A 117 25.55 -14.27 -6.58
CA THR A 117 26.83 -14.47 -5.87
C THR A 117 27.20 -15.94 -5.69
N HIS A 118 26.21 -16.84 -5.70
CA HIS A 118 26.43 -18.30 -5.64
C HIS A 118 26.45 -18.98 -7.03
N GLY A 119 26.44 -18.20 -8.12
CA GLY A 119 26.51 -18.75 -9.48
C GLY A 119 25.23 -19.45 -9.94
N LEU A 120 24.09 -19.23 -9.27
CA LEU A 120 22.79 -19.81 -9.61
C LEU A 120 22.04 -18.96 -10.66
N LEU A 121 22.44 -17.72 -10.85
CA LEU A 121 21.95 -16.78 -11.85
C LEU A 121 23.14 -16.05 -12.50
N PRO A 122 22.99 -15.60 -13.77
CA PRO A 122 24.02 -14.80 -14.42
C PRO A 122 24.14 -13.42 -13.77
N ALA A 123 25.34 -12.82 -13.84
CA ALA A 123 25.61 -11.49 -13.27
C ALA A 123 24.71 -10.37 -13.87
N SER A 124 24.23 -10.56 -15.11
CA SER A 124 23.27 -9.64 -15.74
C SER A 124 21.99 -9.45 -14.95
N ASP A 125 21.57 -10.46 -14.18
CA ASP A 125 20.30 -10.47 -13.45
C ASP A 125 20.29 -9.49 -12.27
N THR A 126 21.46 -9.02 -11.83
CA THR A 126 21.54 -7.89 -10.88
C THR A 126 20.97 -6.57 -11.41
N ARG A 127 20.60 -6.51 -12.71
CA ARG A 127 20.02 -5.35 -13.40
C ARG A 127 18.61 -5.59 -13.92
N ILE A 128 17.94 -6.67 -13.49
CA ILE A 128 16.53 -6.91 -13.81
C ILE A 128 15.72 -5.70 -13.37
N LEU A 129 14.84 -5.23 -14.25
CA LEU A 129 14.00 -4.08 -13.95
C LEU A 129 12.93 -4.47 -12.94
N ASP A 130 12.91 -3.76 -11.81
CA ASP A 130 11.86 -3.80 -10.79
C ASP A 130 11.38 -2.37 -10.52
N VAL A 131 10.26 -2.01 -11.10
CA VAL A 131 9.63 -0.70 -10.98
C VAL A 131 8.12 -0.85 -10.89
N GLY A 132 7.46 0.12 -10.29
CA GLY A 132 6.01 0.23 -10.28
C GLY A 132 5.39 0.32 -8.88
N PRO A 133 4.14 0.73 -8.84
CA PRO A 133 3.38 0.91 -7.60
C PRO A 133 2.90 -0.42 -6.99
N SER A 134 3.19 -1.55 -7.62
CA SER A 134 2.53 -2.83 -7.35
C SER A 134 2.69 -3.31 -5.90
N TYR A 135 3.86 -3.17 -5.28
CA TYR A 135 4.08 -3.55 -3.87
C TYR A 135 3.27 -2.69 -2.91
N ILE A 136 3.10 -1.40 -3.19
CA ILE A 136 2.23 -0.50 -2.44
C ILE A 136 0.77 -0.90 -2.61
N VAL A 137 0.35 -1.17 -3.85
CA VAL A 137 -1.02 -1.55 -4.18
C VAL A 137 -1.41 -2.87 -3.52
N VAL A 138 -0.60 -3.93 -3.64
CA VAL A 138 -0.92 -5.23 -3.01
C VAL A 138 -0.92 -5.14 -1.49
N SER A 139 -0.06 -4.30 -0.89
CA SER A 139 -0.08 -4.03 0.56
C SER A 139 -1.38 -3.37 1.00
N ALA A 140 -1.83 -2.36 0.26
CA ALA A 140 -3.09 -1.68 0.54
C ALA A 140 -4.30 -2.60 0.33
N ILE A 141 -4.29 -3.41 -0.75
CA ILE A 141 -5.31 -4.43 -1.02
C ILE A 141 -5.42 -5.43 0.13
N ALA A 142 -4.29 -5.97 0.61
CA ALA A 142 -4.29 -6.93 1.71
C ALA A 142 -4.96 -6.36 2.97
N VAL A 143 -4.68 -5.10 3.31
CA VAL A 143 -5.35 -4.40 4.42
C VAL A 143 -6.84 -4.23 4.16
N ALA A 144 -7.24 -3.79 2.97
CA ALA A 144 -8.64 -3.54 2.63
C ALA A 144 -9.47 -4.84 2.60
N VAL A 145 -8.92 -5.94 2.09
CA VAL A 145 -9.57 -7.26 2.05
C VAL A 145 -9.77 -7.82 3.46
N LEU A 146 -8.74 -7.76 4.30
CA LEU A 146 -8.79 -8.43 5.60
C LEU A 146 -9.49 -7.60 6.67
N TYR A 147 -9.32 -6.30 6.67
CA TYR A 147 -9.75 -5.42 7.77
C TYR A 147 -10.80 -4.38 7.35
N GLY A 148 -11.13 -4.28 6.05
CA GLY A 148 -12.07 -3.32 5.50
C GLY A 148 -13.54 -3.58 5.82
N SER A 149 -14.39 -2.60 5.53
CA SER A 149 -15.85 -2.78 5.47
C SER A 149 -16.23 -3.64 4.26
N TRP A 150 -17.43 -4.24 4.28
CA TRP A 150 -17.87 -5.12 3.20
C TRP A 150 -17.68 -4.53 1.78
N PRO A 151 -18.11 -3.28 1.47
CA PRO A 151 -17.87 -2.73 0.13
C PRO A 151 -16.39 -2.58 -0.21
N ALA A 152 -15.55 -2.20 0.77
CA ALA A 152 -14.11 -2.08 0.56
C ALA A 152 -13.45 -3.47 0.33
N ARG A 153 -13.90 -4.50 1.02
CA ARG A 153 -13.45 -5.88 0.80
C ARG A 153 -13.78 -6.35 -0.60
N VAL A 154 -15.01 -6.15 -1.06
CA VAL A 154 -15.43 -6.54 -2.41
C VAL A 154 -14.59 -5.82 -3.46
N ALA A 155 -14.46 -4.49 -3.36
CA ALA A 155 -13.64 -3.71 -4.30
C ALA A 155 -12.17 -4.18 -4.31
N ALA A 156 -11.56 -4.35 -3.14
CA ALA A 156 -10.17 -4.81 -3.02
C ALA A 156 -9.98 -6.27 -3.49
N THR A 157 -10.98 -7.13 -3.33
CA THR A 157 -10.92 -8.50 -3.86
C THR A 157 -10.99 -8.51 -5.38
N LEU A 158 -11.81 -7.66 -5.99
CA LEU A 158 -11.86 -7.50 -7.45
C LEU A 158 -10.54 -6.94 -7.99
N ASP A 159 -9.96 -5.98 -7.28
CA ASP A 159 -8.64 -5.41 -7.57
C ASP A 159 -7.55 -6.49 -7.53
N LEU A 160 -7.53 -7.28 -6.46
CA LEU A 160 -6.62 -8.42 -6.33
C LEU A 160 -6.82 -9.44 -7.45
N ALA A 161 -8.06 -9.77 -7.77
CA ALA A 161 -8.38 -10.69 -8.86
C ALA A 161 -7.85 -10.17 -10.21
N ALA A 162 -8.01 -8.88 -10.50
CA ALA A 162 -7.44 -8.26 -11.69
C ALA A 162 -5.90 -8.38 -11.73
N LEU A 163 -5.22 -8.09 -10.61
CA LEU A 163 -3.78 -8.24 -10.52
C LEU A 163 -3.31 -9.70 -10.67
N VAL A 164 -4.03 -10.66 -10.11
CA VAL A 164 -3.68 -12.10 -10.19
C VAL A 164 -3.94 -12.66 -11.59
N PHE A 165 -5.12 -12.43 -12.15
CA PHE A 165 -5.54 -13.09 -13.40
C PHE A 165 -5.15 -12.32 -14.67
N VAL A 166 -5.04 -10.99 -14.59
CA VAL A 166 -4.64 -10.15 -15.73
C VAL A 166 -3.21 -9.68 -15.59
N GLY A 167 -2.81 -9.24 -14.40
CA GLY A 167 -1.45 -8.76 -14.10
C GLY A 167 -0.45 -9.88 -13.84
N HIS A 168 -0.90 -11.12 -13.62
CA HIS A 168 -0.06 -12.30 -13.35
C HIS A 168 0.97 -12.08 -12.24
N ILE A 169 0.63 -11.33 -11.18
CA ILE A 169 1.58 -10.87 -10.14
C ILE A 169 2.29 -11.99 -9.37
N PHE A 170 1.85 -13.23 -9.43
CA PHE A 170 2.50 -14.40 -8.84
C PHE A 170 3.14 -15.33 -9.88
N SER A 171 3.16 -14.92 -11.15
CA SER A 171 3.84 -15.70 -12.20
C SER A 171 5.33 -15.81 -11.87
N GLY A 172 5.87 -17.02 -11.99
CA GLY A 172 7.29 -17.26 -11.67
C GLY A 172 7.60 -17.38 -10.17
N LEU A 173 6.62 -17.44 -9.25
CA LEU A 173 6.91 -17.61 -7.81
C LEU A 173 7.70 -18.90 -7.53
N SER A 174 7.43 -19.99 -8.23
CA SER A 174 8.15 -21.26 -8.10
C SER A 174 9.62 -21.18 -8.57
N THR A 175 9.94 -20.25 -9.44
CA THR A 175 11.31 -19.98 -9.94
C THR A 175 11.97 -18.81 -9.22
N LEU A 176 11.29 -18.24 -8.21
CA LEU A 176 11.74 -17.08 -7.43
C LEU A 176 11.94 -15.82 -8.30
N ASP A 177 10.97 -15.57 -9.17
CA ASP A 177 10.89 -14.32 -9.94
C ASP A 177 10.79 -13.11 -9.01
N VAL A 178 11.49 -12.02 -9.35
CA VAL A 178 11.62 -10.81 -8.51
C VAL A 178 10.25 -10.26 -8.12
N ALA A 179 9.39 -10.01 -9.10
CA ALA A 179 8.10 -9.41 -8.85
C ALA A 179 7.21 -10.31 -8.00
N ALA A 180 7.15 -11.62 -8.31
CA ALA A 180 6.31 -12.58 -7.59
C ALA A 180 6.72 -12.74 -6.11
N VAL A 181 8.04 -12.80 -5.85
CA VAL A 181 8.58 -12.84 -4.50
C VAL A 181 8.28 -11.54 -3.76
N GLY A 182 8.54 -10.39 -4.39
CA GLY A 182 8.29 -9.09 -3.81
C GLY A 182 6.82 -8.86 -3.46
N HIS A 183 5.87 -9.25 -4.33
CA HIS A 183 4.43 -9.18 -4.03
C HIS A 183 4.06 -10.05 -2.83
N THR A 184 4.59 -11.27 -2.77
CA THR A 184 4.32 -12.18 -1.65
C THR A 184 4.84 -11.62 -0.32
N ALA A 185 6.06 -11.07 -0.32
CA ALA A 185 6.66 -10.43 0.85
C ALA A 185 5.88 -9.18 1.27
N ALA A 186 5.51 -8.32 0.32
CA ALA A 186 4.74 -7.11 0.58
C ALA A 186 3.36 -7.41 1.20
N ILE A 187 2.64 -8.41 0.66
CA ILE A 187 1.37 -8.88 1.21
C ILE A 187 1.56 -9.41 2.63
N THR A 188 2.60 -10.23 2.86
CA THR A 188 2.89 -10.79 4.19
C THR A 188 3.12 -9.70 5.22
N VAL A 189 3.95 -8.70 4.88
CA VAL A 189 4.19 -7.54 5.75
C VAL A 189 2.90 -6.78 6.02
N ALA A 190 2.08 -6.54 4.99
CA ALA A 190 0.83 -5.82 5.14
C ALA A 190 -0.20 -6.56 6.00
N VAL A 191 -0.26 -7.89 5.90
CA VAL A 191 -1.11 -8.73 6.75
C VAL A 191 -0.68 -8.62 8.21
N LEU A 192 0.61 -8.78 8.49
CA LEU A 192 1.13 -8.77 9.86
C LEU A 192 1.06 -7.36 10.49
N LEU A 193 1.64 -6.38 9.83
CA LEU A 193 1.70 -5.00 10.34
C LEU A 193 0.32 -4.33 10.33
N GLY A 194 -0.44 -4.51 9.24
CA GLY A 194 -1.80 -4.00 9.12
C GLY A 194 -2.73 -4.60 10.17
N GLY A 195 -2.58 -5.90 10.46
CA GLY A 195 -3.32 -6.59 11.52
C GLY A 195 -3.03 -6.03 12.91
N LEU A 196 -1.74 -5.84 13.22
CA LEU A 196 -1.31 -5.24 14.48
C LEU A 196 -1.91 -3.82 14.65
N LEU A 197 -1.79 -2.98 13.63
CA LEU A 197 -2.30 -1.61 13.67
C LEU A 197 -3.82 -1.54 13.74
N ALA A 198 -4.53 -2.41 13.01
CA ALA A 198 -5.98 -2.50 13.08
C ALA A 198 -6.47 -2.97 14.46
N TRP A 199 -5.77 -3.92 15.06
CA TRP A 199 -6.05 -4.40 16.42
C TRP A 199 -5.83 -3.31 17.47
N GLN A 200 -4.73 -2.54 17.40
CA GLN A 200 -4.49 -1.39 18.27
C GLN A 200 -5.63 -0.38 18.19
N LEU A 201 -6.10 -0.06 16.96
CA LEU A 201 -7.22 0.85 16.75
C LEU A 201 -8.52 0.38 17.41
N ARG A 202 -8.79 -0.94 17.38
CA ARG A 202 -9.99 -1.51 18.03
C ARG A 202 -9.90 -1.39 19.55
N ARG A 203 -8.72 -1.63 20.13
CA ARG A 203 -8.50 -1.51 21.58
C ARG A 203 -8.54 -0.07 22.09
N SER A 204 -8.14 0.89 21.27
CA SER A 204 -8.14 2.31 21.62
C SER A 204 -9.52 2.98 21.51
N ARG A 205 -10.55 2.28 21.03
CA ARG A 205 -11.93 2.77 21.08
C ARG A 205 -12.43 2.57 22.50
N PRO A 206 -12.78 3.66 23.25
CA PRO A 206 -13.41 3.51 24.54
C PRO A 206 -14.65 2.62 24.38
N LEU A 207 -14.86 1.68 25.31
CA LEU A 207 -16.16 1.03 25.44
C LEU A 207 -17.15 2.17 25.59
N GLN A 208 -17.88 2.47 24.54
CA GLN A 208 -19.06 3.31 24.65
C GLN A 208 -19.94 2.50 25.58
N ARG A 209 -20.07 2.98 26.83
CA ARG A 209 -21.00 2.42 27.82
C ARG A 209 -22.36 2.53 27.16
N ASP A 210 -22.77 1.47 26.49
CA ASP A 210 -24.10 1.36 25.93
C ASP A 210 -25.09 1.49 27.11
N GLY A 211 -25.75 2.67 27.12
CA GLY A 211 -27.07 2.78 27.68
C GLY A 211 -27.25 2.51 29.17
N VAL A 212 -26.50 3.19 30.04
CA VAL A 212 -27.14 3.57 31.31
C VAL A 212 -27.89 4.86 31.01
N PRO A 213 -29.24 4.83 30.96
CA PRO A 213 -30.01 6.04 30.79
C PRO A 213 -29.64 6.99 31.92
N GLN A 214 -29.29 8.23 31.57
CA GLN A 214 -28.91 9.27 32.55
C GLN A 214 -29.96 9.45 33.64
N ALA A 215 -31.22 9.09 33.36
CA ALA A 215 -32.33 9.03 34.29
C ALA A 215 -32.18 8.04 35.46
N LEU A 216 -31.21 7.10 35.43
CA LEU A 216 -30.90 6.20 36.52
C LEU A 216 -29.75 6.73 37.42
N LEU A 217 -29.08 7.79 37.00
CA LEU A 217 -28.02 8.47 37.76
C LEU A 217 -28.55 9.67 38.53
N ASP A 218 -29.69 10.24 38.10
CA ASP A 218 -30.43 11.26 38.83
C ASP A 218 -31.36 10.50 39.79
N GLY A 219 -30.86 10.25 40.99
CA GLY A 219 -31.66 9.68 42.08
C GLY A 219 -32.91 10.55 42.33
N PRO A 220 -33.97 10.00 42.93
CA PRO A 220 -35.15 10.76 43.23
C PRO A 220 -34.78 12.01 44.01
N ASP A 221 -35.18 13.18 43.50
CA ASP A 221 -35.05 14.46 44.17
C ASP A 221 -35.85 14.38 45.46
N ASP A 222 -35.18 14.09 46.57
CA ASP A 222 -35.76 14.04 47.92
C ASP A 222 -36.15 15.47 48.26
N GLY A 223 -37.27 15.91 47.69
CA GLY A 223 -37.94 17.15 48.11
C GLY A 223 -38.26 17.13 49.57
N ARG A 224 -37.30 17.44 50.45
CA ARG A 224 -37.56 17.83 51.83
C ARG A 224 -38.19 19.19 51.79
N ALA A 225 -39.54 19.21 51.74
CA ALA A 225 -40.33 20.33 52.16
C ALA A 225 -40.01 20.61 53.63
N ALA A 226 -39.35 21.75 53.88
CA ALA A 226 -39.27 22.34 55.21
C ALA A 226 -40.60 22.94 55.54
N GLY A 227 -41.31 22.39 56.52
CA GLY A 227 -42.40 23.04 57.24
C GLY A 227 -41.87 23.97 58.32
#